data_ce44db01e413cdf336fb7b4d009c7faf
#
_entry.id   ce44db01e413cdf336fb7b4d009c7faf
#
_cell.length_a   1.000
_cell.length_b   1.000
_cell.length_c   1.000
_cell.angle_alpha   90.00
_cell.angle_beta   90.00
_cell.angle_gamma   90.00
#
_symmetry.space_group_name_H-M   'P 1'
#
loop_
_entity.id
_entity.type
_entity.pdbx_description
1 polymer ?
#
loop_
_entity_poly.entity_id
_entity_poly.type
_entity_poly.pdbx_seq_one_letter_code
_entity_poly.pdbx_strand_id
1 'polypeptide(L)'
;MRFIQSFSQFELDRIVYATSPTKKHAKRLGTQLLNDKIVADPFDAPVAIPPVNSGVDTYTDLINMSCMIDMMSEKDQAELVERYDEDFHIDFERIVKEAGHFYPKQWLEELVDESSDIILHIKYKFNRPRPYQLAPVLGVELRYDDTNTAKTPSFPSGHSAQATLIAYVLSELYPELRQELYQVADQVAYSRYIGGLHFSTDLEYGRIIGDWLGERTRLRGLKETIVEQTQTIAGKFIKPNTLPNPTQAGQDEDARLLKIRQYKATMQDYKEYWDDRINQNRS
;
A
#
# COMPACT_ATOMS: atom_id res chain seq x y z
N MET A 1 38.35 -2.48 10.82
CA MET A 1 37.96 -3.41 9.73
C MET A 1 36.78 -4.19 10.20
N ARG A 2 35.58 -3.94 9.65
CA ARG A 2 34.42 -4.82 9.85
C ARG A 2 34.63 -6.01 8.93
N PHE A 3 34.68 -7.22 9.47
CA PHE A 3 34.66 -8.45 8.70
C PHE A 3 33.31 -8.50 7.97
N ILE A 4 33.28 -8.26 6.68
CA ILE A 4 32.13 -8.55 5.84
C ILE A 4 32.11 -10.10 5.74
N GLN A 5 31.18 -10.74 6.43
CA GLN A 5 30.95 -12.16 6.29
C GLN A 5 30.42 -12.38 4.88
N SER A 6 31.19 -13.02 4.01
CA SER A 6 30.72 -13.35 2.66
C SER A 6 29.79 -14.56 2.75
N PHE A 7 28.50 -14.33 2.54
CA PHE A 7 27.51 -15.39 2.40
C PHE A 7 27.57 -15.99 1.00
N SER A 8 27.48 -17.30 0.86
CA SER A 8 27.24 -17.94 -0.42
C SER A 8 25.82 -17.65 -0.91
N GLN A 9 25.59 -17.74 -2.24
CA GLN A 9 24.22 -17.58 -2.80
C GLN A 9 23.23 -18.53 -2.11
N PHE A 10 23.62 -19.74 -1.85
CA PHE A 10 22.79 -20.74 -1.17
C PHE A 10 22.39 -20.30 0.26
N GLU A 11 23.30 -19.70 1.01
CA GLU A 11 23.00 -19.18 2.36
C GLU A 11 22.09 -17.97 2.29
N LEU A 12 22.30 -17.04 1.35
CA LEU A 12 21.46 -15.88 1.13
C LEU A 12 20.01 -16.28 0.80
N ASP A 13 19.82 -17.26 -0.09
CA ASP A 13 18.49 -17.68 -0.53
C ASP A 13 17.71 -18.45 0.54
N ARG A 14 18.38 -18.88 1.62
CA ARG A 14 17.73 -19.50 2.78
C ARG A 14 17.33 -18.51 3.86
N ILE A 15 17.69 -17.25 3.75
CA ILE A 15 17.22 -16.22 4.68
C ILE A 15 15.72 -16.04 4.48
N VAL A 16 14.96 -16.17 5.56
CA VAL A 16 13.52 -15.95 5.59
C VAL A 16 13.16 -14.91 6.64
N TYR A 17 11.97 -14.33 6.54
CA TYR A 17 11.50 -13.32 7.51
C TYR A 17 11.49 -13.88 8.94
N ALA A 18 10.88 -15.04 9.13
CA ALA A 18 10.81 -15.71 10.42
C ALA A 18 10.70 -17.21 10.21
N THR A 19 11.19 -18.00 11.19
CA THR A 19 11.08 -19.47 11.16
C THR A 19 9.66 -19.97 11.40
N SER A 20 8.83 -19.15 12.07
CA SER A 20 7.41 -19.44 12.32
C SER A 20 6.60 -18.16 12.50
N PRO A 21 5.29 -18.17 12.20
CA PRO A 21 4.40 -17.06 12.48
C PRO A 21 4.34 -16.73 13.98
N THR A 22 4.10 -15.46 14.31
CA THR A 22 3.78 -15.06 15.70
C THR A 22 2.49 -15.75 16.16
N LYS A 23 2.26 -15.86 17.48
CA LYS A 23 1.02 -16.44 18.03
C LYS A 23 -0.24 -15.76 17.46
N LYS A 24 -0.22 -14.44 17.30
CA LYS A 24 -1.32 -13.68 16.70
C LYS A 24 -1.56 -14.10 15.25
N HIS A 25 -0.51 -14.16 14.44
CA HIS A 25 -0.60 -14.55 13.04
C HIS A 25 -0.96 -16.01 12.86
N ALA A 26 -0.39 -16.91 13.68
CA ALA A 26 -0.74 -18.33 13.65
C ALA A 26 -2.23 -18.56 13.96
N LYS A 27 -2.82 -17.78 14.88
CA LYS A 27 -4.25 -17.83 15.15
C LYS A 27 -5.07 -17.41 13.92
N ARG A 28 -4.71 -16.31 13.26
CA ARG A 28 -5.40 -15.86 12.02
C ARG A 28 -5.29 -16.88 10.89
N LEU A 29 -4.10 -17.43 10.68
CA LEU A 29 -3.85 -18.46 9.66
C LEU A 29 -4.60 -19.79 9.93
N GLY A 30 -4.88 -20.12 11.19
CA GLY A 30 -5.65 -21.29 11.58
C GLY A 30 -7.17 -21.09 11.62
N THR A 31 -7.65 -19.87 11.40
CA THR A 31 -9.09 -19.55 11.37
C THR A 31 -9.62 -19.83 9.96
N GLN A 32 -10.80 -20.44 9.88
CA GLN A 32 -11.51 -20.57 8.61
C GLN A 32 -11.79 -19.16 8.07
N LEU A 33 -11.47 -18.93 6.79
CA LEU A 33 -11.77 -17.67 6.12
C LEU A 33 -13.29 -17.51 6.01
N LEU A 34 -13.88 -16.79 6.95
CA LEU A 34 -15.28 -16.40 6.93
C LEU A 34 -15.37 -15.02 6.28
N ASN A 35 -15.34 -15.01 4.95
CA ASN A 35 -15.32 -13.77 4.19
C ASN A 35 -16.73 -13.46 3.70
N ASP A 36 -17.37 -12.45 4.29
CA ASP A 36 -18.69 -11.97 3.88
C ASP A 36 -18.61 -11.04 2.67
N LYS A 37 -17.57 -10.22 2.60
CA LYS A 37 -17.37 -9.22 1.55
C LYS A 37 -16.49 -9.72 0.40
N ILE A 38 -15.48 -10.54 0.67
CA ILE A 38 -14.53 -11.05 -0.33
C ILE A 38 -14.71 -12.56 -0.51
N VAL A 39 -14.89 -13.01 -1.75
CA VAL A 39 -14.95 -14.43 -2.11
C VAL A 39 -13.67 -14.82 -2.85
N ALA A 40 -12.61 -15.07 -2.10
CA ALA A 40 -11.31 -15.41 -2.65
C ALA A 40 -10.62 -16.52 -1.85
N ASP A 41 -9.96 -17.44 -2.56
CA ASP A 41 -9.03 -18.40 -1.97
C ASP A 41 -7.61 -17.86 -2.10
N PRO A 42 -6.83 -17.73 -1.02
CA PRO A 42 -5.43 -17.29 -1.07
C PRO A 42 -4.55 -18.13 -2.02
N PHE A 43 -4.90 -19.40 -2.26
CA PHE A 43 -4.16 -20.28 -3.14
C PHE A 43 -4.37 -19.99 -4.63
N ASP A 44 -5.48 -19.30 -4.98
CA ASP A 44 -5.79 -18.86 -6.34
C ASP A 44 -5.25 -17.45 -6.65
N ALA A 45 -4.53 -16.84 -5.70
CA ALA A 45 -3.99 -15.51 -5.87
C ALA A 45 -2.99 -15.45 -7.04
N PRO A 46 -3.08 -14.43 -7.92
CA PRO A 46 -2.22 -14.29 -9.10
C PRO A 46 -0.83 -13.76 -8.72
N VAL A 47 -0.05 -14.58 -8.02
CA VAL A 47 1.31 -14.23 -7.58
C VAL A 47 2.36 -15.11 -8.24
N ALA A 48 3.43 -14.50 -8.74
CA ALA A 48 4.65 -15.19 -9.10
C ALA A 48 5.58 -15.37 -7.90
N ILE A 49 6.58 -16.21 -8.06
CA ILE A 49 7.65 -16.36 -7.05
C ILE A 49 8.45 -15.05 -7.00
N PRO A 50 8.62 -14.42 -5.81
CA PRO A 50 9.42 -13.21 -5.71
C PRO A 50 10.89 -13.49 -6.10
N PRO A 51 11.66 -12.45 -6.53
CA PRO A 51 13.07 -12.59 -6.81
C PRO A 51 13.82 -13.20 -5.63
N VAL A 52 14.81 -14.07 -5.93
CA VAL A 52 15.64 -14.72 -4.92
C VAL A 52 16.51 -13.70 -4.19
N ASN A 53 16.84 -13.96 -2.94
CA ASN A 53 17.59 -13.02 -2.10
C ASN A 53 18.99 -12.70 -2.66
N SER A 54 19.66 -13.69 -3.28
CA SER A 54 20.99 -13.54 -3.92
C SER A 54 20.93 -12.95 -5.34
N GLY A 55 19.71 -12.68 -5.85
CA GLY A 55 19.50 -12.23 -7.22
C GLY A 55 19.96 -10.78 -7.46
N VAL A 56 20.41 -10.53 -8.69
CA VAL A 56 20.81 -9.18 -9.12
C VAL A 56 19.64 -8.19 -8.96
N ASP A 57 18.41 -8.63 -9.25
CA ASP A 57 17.22 -7.78 -9.11
C ASP A 57 16.99 -7.36 -7.65
N THR A 58 17.16 -8.28 -6.69
CA THR A 58 17.03 -7.95 -5.26
C THR A 58 18.12 -6.97 -4.81
N TYR A 59 19.37 -7.19 -5.24
CA TYR A 59 20.46 -6.30 -4.92
C TYR A 59 20.29 -4.91 -5.55
N THR A 60 19.93 -4.86 -6.84
CA THR A 60 19.69 -3.60 -7.56
C THR A 60 18.56 -2.81 -6.92
N ASP A 61 17.48 -3.49 -6.53
CA ASP A 61 16.33 -2.85 -5.86
C ASP A 61 16.74 -2.25 -4.50
N LEU A 62 17.60 -2.93 -3.73
CA LEU A 62 18.15 -2.39 -2.47
C LEU A 62 19.02 -1.14 -2.70
N ILE A 63 19.88 -1.14 -3.71
CA ILE A 63 20.72 0.02 -4.05
C ILE A 63 19.83 1.20 -4.47
N ASN A 64 18.86 0.97 -5.34
CA ASN A 64 17.92 2.01 -5.79
C ASN A 64 17.13 2.59 -4.60
N MET A 65 16.64 1.71 -3.72
CA MET A 65 15.92 2.10 -2.51
C MET A 65 16.81 2.97 -1.60
N SER A 66 18.04 2.53 -1.31
CA SER A 66 18.99 3.29 -0.51
C SER A 66 19.25 4.67 -1.11
N CYS A 67 19.56 4.74 -2.42
CA CYS A 67 19.78 6.01 -3.11
C CYS A 67 18.56 6.96 -3.02
N MET A 68 17.35 6.44 -3.21
CA MET A 68 16.12 7.25 -3.12
C MET A 68 15.87 7.76 -1.70
N ILE A 69 16.11 6.93 -0.70
CA ILE A 69 15.98 7.31 0.71
C ILE A 69 17.01 8.38 1.08
N ASP A 70 18.26 8.25 0.60
CA ASP A 70 19.31 9.21 0.88
C ASP A 70 19.08 10.60 0.24
N MET A 71 18.27 10.67 -0.80
CA MET A 71 17.82 11.94 -1.40
C MET A 71 16.76 12.68 -0.55
N MET A 72 16.22 12.03 0.48
CA MET A 72 15.21 12.60 1.38
C MET A 72 15.82 12.92 2.76
N SER A 73 15.32 13.96 3.41
CA SER A 73 15.63 14.17 4.84
C SER A 73 14.97 13.06 5.67
N GLU A 74 15.56 12.73 6.83
CA GLU A 74 14.97 11.76 7.77
C GLU A 74 13.56 12.17 8.20
N LYS A 75 13.35 13.47 8.39
CA LYS A 75 12.05 14.03 8.77
C LYS A 75 10.99 13.80 7.67
N ASP A 76 11.33 14.10 6.41
CA ASP A 76 10.36 13.94 5.30
C ASP A 76 10.04 12.46 5.06
N GLN A 77 11.04 11.56 5.23
CA GLN A 77 10.84 10.12 5.19
C GLN A 77 9.86 9.67 6.27
N ALA A 78 10.12 10.03 7.54
CA ALA A 78 9.29 9.65 8.67
C ALA A 78 7.85 10.18 8.53
N GLU A 79 7.68 11.46 8.17
CA GLU A 79 6.35 12.06 7.95
C GLU A 79 5.56 11.33 6.85
N LEU A 80 6.22 10.93 5.76
CA LEU A 80 5.58 10.19 4.67
C LEU A 80 5.16 8.77 5.09
N VAL A 81 6.02 8.09 5.84
CA VAL A 81 5.74 6.74 6.33
C VAL A 81 4.62 6.76 7.37
N GLU A 82 4.72 7.64 8.38
CA GLU A 82 3.73 7.78 9.47
C GLU A 82 2.34 8.09 8.92
N ARG A 83 2.26 8.96 7.90
CA ARG A 83 0.98 9.34 7.27
C ARG A 83 0.14 8.14 6.84
N TYR A 84 0.78 7.05 6.38
CA TYR A 84 0.09 5.90 5.78
C TYR A 84 0.30 4.59 6.56
N ASP A 85 0.96 4.63 7.75
CA ASP A 85 1.26 3.40 8.48
C ASP A 85 0.02 2.80 9.15
N GLU A 86 -0.76 3.61 9.87
CA GLU A 86 -1.91 3.13 10.63
C GLU A 86 -3.25 3.45 9.97
N ASP A 87 -3.40 4.63 9.35
CA ASP A 87 -4.65 5.06 8.68
C ASP A 87 -4.39 5.67 7.30
N PHE A 88 -4.39 4.83 6.27
CA PHE A 88 -4.31 5.29 4.88
C PHE A 88 -5.66 5.67 4.27
N HIS A 89 -6.78 5.61 5.03
CA HIS A 89 -8.10 6.03 4.57
C HIS A 89 -8.21 7.55 4.38
N ILE A 90 -7.37 8.33 5.05
CA ILE A 90 -7.49 9.79 5.15
C ILE A 90 -7.56 10.51 3.79
N ASP A 91 -6.73 10.11 2.83
CA ASP A 91 -6.72 10.76 1.52
C ASP A 91 -7.85 10.25 0.61
N PHE A 92 -8.24 8.98 0.73
CA PHE A 92 -9.43 8.44 0.05
C PHE A 92 -10.70 9.14 0.54
N GLU A 93 -10.86 9.27 1.85
CA GLU A 93 -12.01 9.92 2.47
C GLU A 93 -12.11 11.39 2.03
N ARG A 94 -10.98 12.10 2.01
CA ARG A 94 -10.91 13.49 1.57
C ARG A 94 -11.35 13.65 0.12
N ILE A 95 -10.81 12.86 -0.82
CA ILE A 95 -11.14 12.94 -2.25
C ILE A 95 -12.63 12.67 -2.47
N VAL A 96 -13.18 11.62 -1.87
CA VAL A 96 -14.58 11.24 -2.03
C VAL A 96 -15.51 12.32 -1.47
N LYS A 97 -15.18 12.89 -0.30
CA LYS A 97 -15.98 13.96 0.32
C LYS A 97 -15.88 15.28 -0.42
N GLU A 98 -14.70 15.66 -0.91
CA GLU A 98 -14.50 16.88 -1.72
C GLU A 98 -15.31 16.81 -3.03
N ALA A 99 -15.50 15.62 -3.60
CA ALA A 99 -16.39 15.39 -4.74
C ALA A 99 -17.89 15.36 -4.39
N GLY A 100 -18.24 15.51 -3.12
CA GLY A 100 -19.64 15.52 -2.66
C GLY A 100 -20.25 14.13 -2.46
N HIS A 101 -19.43 13.09 -2.40
CA HIS A 101 -19.88 11.72 -2.26
C HIS A 101 -19.79 11.20 -0.81
N PHE A 102 -20.50 10.12 -0.54
CA PHE A 102 -20.44 9.43 0.74
C PHE A 102 -19.25 8.49 0.82
N TYR A 103 -18.42 8.59 1.87
CA TYR A 103 -17.31 7.70 2.13
C TYR A 103 -17.73 6.60 3.13
N PRO A 104 -17.82 5.32 2.73
CA PRO A 104 -18.29 4.23 3.56
C PRO A 104 -17.17 3.67 4.47
N LYS A 105 -16.63 4.48 5.38
CA LYS A 105 -15.43 4.19 6.16
C LYS A 105 -15.52 2.84 6.88
N GLN A 106 -16.56 2.62 7.67
CA GLN A 106 -16.69 1.38 8.45
C GLN A 106 -16.68 0.14 7.55
N TRP A 107 -17.41 0.19 6.44
CA TRP A 107 -17.48 -0.93 5.51
C TRP A 107 -16.13 -1.24 4.86
N LEU A 108 -15.36 -0.19 4.52
CA LEU A 108 -14.01 -0.33 3.97
C LEU A 108 -13.02 -0.84 5.02
N GLU A 109 -13.11 -0.42 6.27
CA GLU A 109 -12.30 -0.96 7.37
C GLU A 109 -12.53 -2.46 7.56
N GLU A 110 -13.78 -2.91 7.54
CA GLU A 110 -14.13 -4.33 7.61
C GLU A 110 -13.61 -5.10 6.39
N LEU A 111 -13.68 -4.52 5.18
CA LEU A 111 -13.11 -5.09 3.96
C LEU A 111 -11.58 -5.26 4.05
N VAL A 112 -10.89 -4.26 4.58
CA VAL A 112 -9.45 -4.28 4.83
C VAL A 112 -9.09 -5.39 5.83
N ASP A 113 -9.87 -5.56 6.87
CA ASP A 113 -9.63 -6.63 7.86
C ASP A 113 -9.81 -8.03 7.25
N GLU A 114 -10.87 -8.27 6.47
CA GLU A 114 -11.04 -9.53 5.73
C GLU A 114 -9.89 -9.79 4.75
N SER A 115 -9.46 -8.76 4.00
CA SER A 115 -8.34 -8.87 3.06
C SER A 115 -7.03 -9.23 3.75
N SER A 116 -6.84 -8.79 4.99
CA SER A 116 -5.65 -9.06 5.80
C SER A 116 -5.41 -10.55 6.01
N ASP A 117 -6.46 -11.34 6.20
CA ASP A 117 -6.33 -12.78 6.40
C ASP A 117 -5.85 -13.48 5.12
N ILE A 118 -6.40 -13.08 3.97
CA ILE A 118 -5.98 -13.60 2.65
C ILE A 118 -4.52 -13.24 2.36
N ILE A 119 -4.18 -11.96 2.54
CA ILE A 119 -2.82 -11.46 2.31
C ILE A 119 -1.81 -12.16 3.24
N LEU A 120 -2.19 -12.41 4.48
CA LEU A 120 -1.33 -13.07 5.46
C LEU A 120 -0.97 -14.50 5.04
N HIS A 121 -1.93 -15.27 4.48
CA HIS A 121 -1.68 -16.59 3.92
C HIS A 121 -0.63 -16.54 2.80
N ILE A 122 -0.78 -15.59 1.87
CA ILE A 122 0.18 -15.41 0.78
C ILE A 122 1.56 -15.02 1.34
N LYS A 123 1.62 -14.11 2.31
CA LYS A 123 2.86 -13.67 2.95
C LYS A 123 3.64 -14.85 3.55
N TYR A 124 3.00 -15.70 4.32
CA TYR A 124 3.68 -16.84 4.96
C TYR A 124 3.95 -18.01 4.01
N LYS A 125 3.26 -18.09 2.86
CA LYS A 125 3.62 -19.04 1.80
C LYS A 125 5.02 -18.77 1.24
N PHE A 126 5.38 -17.50 1.04
CA PHE A 126 6.69 -17.10 0.51
C PHE A 126 7.71 -16.78 1.60
N ASN A 127 7.25 -16.25 2.72
CA ASN A 127 8.05 -15.90 3.90
C ASN A 127 9.29 -15.05 3.56
N ARG A 128 9.16 -14.13 2.57
CA ARG A 128 10.25 -13.29 2.07
C ARG A 128 10.77 -12.38 3.17
N PRO A 129 12.10 -12.27 3.38
CA PRO A 129 12.69 -11.30 4.28
C PRO A 129 12.45 -9.88 3.78
N ARG A 130 12.48 -8.92 4.69
CA ARG A 130 12.32 -7.51 4.36
C ARG A 130 13.63 -6.88 3.89
N PRO A 131 13.57 -5.74 3.17
CA PRO A 131 14.78 -5.01 2.74
C PRO A 131 15.77 -4.77 3.86
N TYR A 132 15.31 -4.28 5.02
CA TYR A 132 16.17 -4.01 6.19
C TYR A 132 16.84 -5.26 6.79
N GLN A 133 16.32 -6.46 6.51
CA GLN A 133 16.94 -7.72 6.92
C GLN A 133 18.03 -8.19 5.96
N LEU A 134 17.85 -7.96 4.65
CA LEU A 134 18.80 -8.36 3.62
C LEU A 134 19.90 -7.33 3.40
N ALA A 135 19.61 -6.04 3.52
CA ALA A 135 20.55 -4.97 3.23
C ALA A 135 21.89 -5.13 3.98
N PRO A 136 21.95 -5.39 5.31
CA PRO A 136 23.21 -5.57 6.02
C PRO A 136 24.01 -6.79 5.54
N VAL A 137 23.30 -7.87 5.16
CA VAL A 137 23.90 -9.13 4.72
C VAL A 137 24.51 -8.98 3.32
N LEU A 138 23.88 -8.15 2.47
CA LEU A 138 24.35 -7.81 1.13
C LEU A 138 25.31 -6.62 1.09
N GLY A 139 25.70 -6.05 2.26
CA GLY A 139 26.61 -4.93 2.37
C GLY A 139 26.03 -3.60 1.91
N VAL A 140 24.71 -3.45 1.91
CA VAL A 140 24.00 -2.21 1.58
C VAL A 140 23.66 -1.48 2.87
N GLU A 141 24.01 -0.19 2.97
CA GLU A 141 23.52 0.68 4.02
C GLU A 141 22.08 1.12 3.66
N LEU A 142 21.12 0.80 4.50
CA LEU A 142 19.73 1.12 4.28
C LEU A 142 19.12 1.75 5.54
N ARG A 143 18.70 3.01 5.42
CA ARG A 143 17.86 3.66 6.43
C ARG A 143 16.42 3.15 6.28
N TYR A 144 15.78 2.78 7.37
CA TYR A 144 14.41 2.28 7.38
C TYR A 144 13.64 2.74 8.62
N ASP A 145 12.32 2.73 8.52
CA ASP A 145 11.41 3.02 9.63
C ASP A 145 10.92 1.73 10.29
N ASP A 146 11.12 1.60 11.62
CA ASP A 146 10.60 0.45 12.38
C ASP A 146 9.14 0.69 12.76
N THR A 147 8.25 0.42 11.83
CA THR A 147 6.80 0.59 12.03
C THR A 147 6.15 -0.63 12.68
N ASN A 148 5.04 -0.39 13.42
CA ASN A 148 4.29 -1.46 14.07
C ASN A 148 3.63 -2.41 13.07
N THR A 149 3.30 -1.94 11.88
CA THR A 149 2.62 -2.71 10.84
C THR A 149 3.58 -3.61 10.04
N ALA A 150 4.90 -3.36 10.11
CA ALA A 150 5.93 -4.12 9.39
C ALA A 150 6.36 -5.43 10.09
N LYS A 151 5.50 -6.05 10.88
CA LYS A 151 5.81 -7.28 11.66
C LYS A 151 5.34 -8.58 10.97
N THR A 152 5.34 -8.59 9.63
CA THR A 152 5.00 -9.75 8.78
C THR A 152 6.00 -9.89 7.64
N PRO A 153 6.06 -11.05 6.93
CA PRO A 153 6.91 -11.21 5.75
C PRO A 153 6.71 -10.09 4.71
N SER A 154 7.74 -9.83 3.90
CA SER A 154 7.75 -8.70 2.97
C SER A 154 6.73 -8.87 1.84
N PHE A 155 6.72 -10.01 1.16
CA PHE A 155 5.97 -10.25 -0.07
C PHE A 155 4.61 -10.92 0.16
N PRO A 156 3.53 -10.44 -0.47
CA PRO A 156 3.36 -9.12 -1.10
C PRO A 156 3.18 -7.99 -0.07
N SER A 157 3.26 -6.73 -0.51
CA SER A 157 2.95 -5.60 0.38
C SER A 157 1.47 -5.55 0.74
N GLY A 158 1.19 -5.61 2.05
CA GLY A 158 -0.18 -5.51 2.55
C GLY A 158 -0.81 -4.14 2.31
N HIS A 159 -0.07 -3.06 2.62
CA HIS A 159 -0.54 -1.69 2.40
C HIS A 159 -0.83 -1.40 0.91
N SER A 160 0.05 -1.85 0.00
CA SER A 160 -0.18 -1.71 -1.43
C SER A 160 -1.44 -2.46 -1.87
N ALA A 161 -1.65 -3.70 -1.38
CA ALA A 161 -2.82 -4.48 -1.72
C ALA A 161 -4.12 -3.85 -1.18
N GLN A 162 -4.12 -3.43 0.07
CA GLN A 162 -5.30 -2.86 0.73
C GLN A 162 -5.67 -1.48 0.18
N ALA A 163 -4.68 -0.62 -0.08
CA ALA A 163 -4.93 0.68 -0.70
C ALA A 163 -5.47 0.52 -2.14
N THR A 164 -4.94 -0.42 -2.92
CA THR A 164 -5.45 -0.72 -4.26
C THR A 164 -6.86 -1.31 -4.21
N LEU A 165 -7.15 -2.20 -3.24
CA LEU A 165 -8.49 -2.72 -3.02
C LEU A 165 -9.50 -1.61 -2.73
N ILE A 166 -9.17 -0.64 -1.87
CA ILE A 166 -10.01 0.53 -1.59
C ILE A 166 -10.19 1.36 -2.86
N ALA A 167 -9.11 1.65 -3.60
CA ALA A 167 -9.18 2.40 -4.85
C ALA A 167 -10.10 1.71 -5.87
N TYR A 168 -9.99 0.38 -6.00
CA TYR A 168 -10.85 -0.42 -6.86
C TYR A 168 -12.33 -0.26 -6.47
N VAL A 169 -12.67 -0.55 -5.23
CA VAL A 169 -14.05 -0.50 -4.72
C VAL A 169 -14.65 0.90 -4.87
N LEU A 170 -13.92 1.93 -4.49
CA LEU A 170 -14.38 3.31 -4.62
C LEU A 170 -14.51 3.73 -6.09
N SER A 171 -13.66 3.25 -7.00
CA SER A 171 -13.79 3.54 -8.44
C SER A 171 -14.97 2.83 -9.10
N GLU A 172 -15.44 1.71 -8.54
CA GLU A 172 -16.69 1.06 -8.96
C GLU A 172 -17.95 1.80 -8.47
N LEU A 173 -17.81 2.59 -7.42
CA LEU A 173 -18.88 3.45 -6.89
C LEU A 173 -18.87 4.84 -7.53
N TYR A 174 -17.69 5.39 -7.78
CA TYR A 174 -17.43 6.75 -8.24
C TYR A 174 -16.39 6.71 -9.39
N PRO A 175 -16.81 6.26 -10.61
CA PRO A 175 -15.86 6.04 -11.72
C PRO A 175 -15.08 7.28 -12.15
N GLU A 176 -15.67 8.48 -11.95
CA GLU A 176 -15.04 9.76 -12.24
C GLU A 176 -13.82 10.07 -11.37
N LEU A 177 -13.72 9.45 -10.17
CA LEU A 177 -12.60 9.62 -9.23
C LEU A 177 -11.52 8.56 -9.39
N ARG A 178 -11.65 7.63 -10.35
CA ARG A 178 -10.76 6.48 -10.49
C ARG A 178 -9.29 6.87 -10.51
N GLN A 179 -8.93 7.88 -11.27
CA GLN A 179 -7.54 8.29 -11.41
C GLN A 179 -6.95 8.77 -10.08
N GLU A 180 -7.66 9.65 -9.38
CA GLU A 180 -7.23 10.21 -8.10
C GLU A 180 -7.15 9.13 -7.00
N LEU A 181 -8.10 8.20 -6.99
CA LEU A 181 -8.13 7.10 -6.02
C LEU A 181 -6.92 6.16 -6.21
N TYR A 182 -6.60 5.79 -7.45
CA TYR A 182 -5.41 4.96 -7.72
C TYR A 182 -4.10 5.73 -7.44
N GLN A 183 -4.06 7.05 -7.63
CA GLN A 183 -2.91 7.86 -7.21
C GLN A 183 -2.67 7.80 -5.69
N VAL A 184 -3.73 7.77 -4.88
CA VAL A 184 -3.59 7.56 -3.43
C VAL A 184 -3.01 6.18 -3.14
N ALA A 185 -3.50 5.13 -3.80
CA ALA A 185 -2.96 3.77 -3.63
C ALA A 185 -1.46 3.72 -3.98
N ASP A 186 -1.04 4.42 -5.02
CA ASP A 186 0.36 4.56 -5.42
C ASP A 186 1.20 5.29 -4.36
N GLN A 187 0.65 6.33 -3.75
CA GLN A 187 1.32 7.06 -2.66
C GLN A 187 1.50 6.19 -1.42
N VAL A 188 0.48 5.42 -1.05
CA VAL A 188 0.57 4.44 0.04
C VAL A 188 1.66 3.41 -0.26
N ALA A 189 1.69 2.84 -1.46
CA ALA A 189 2.72 1.89 -1.87
C ALA A 189 4.12 2.51 -1.83
N TYR A 190 4.29 3.72 -2.39
CA TYR A 190 5.56 4.45 -2.39
C TYR A 190 6.09 4.72 -0.98
N SER A 191 5.22 5.07 -0.03
CA SER A 191 5.62 5.27 1.36
C SER A 191 6.28 4.03 1.96
N ARG A 192 5.86 2.83 1.54
CA ARG A 192 6.46 1.56 2.01
C ARG A 192 7.83 1.30 1.40
N TYR A 193 8.06 1.75 0.16
CA TYR A 193 9.37 1.68 -0.48
C TYR A 193 10.36 2.61 0.19
N ILE A 194 9.99 3.88 0.31
CA ILE A 194 10.80 4.91 0.97
C ILE A 194 11.02 4.61 2.46
N GLY A 195 10.09 3.93 3.13
CA GLY A 195 10.28 3.45 4.49
C GLY A 195 11.30 2.31 4.63
N GLY A 196 11.87 1.78 3.54
CA GLY A 196 12.78 0.64 3.58
C GLY A 196 12.09 -0.67 3.98
N LEU A 197 10.76 -0.76 3.83
CA LEU A 197 9.93 -1.83 4.37
C LEU A 197 9.58 -2.92 3.37
N HIS A 198 9.53 -2.58 2.08
CA HIS A 198 9.11 -3.44 0.99
C HIS A 198 9.96 -3.24 -0.26
N PHE A 199 10.28 -4.32 -0.95
CA PHE A 199 10.87 -4.28 -2.28
C PHE A 199 9.85 -3.77 -3.31
N SER A 200 10.34 -3.25 -4.43
CA SER A 200 9.48 -2.81 -5.53
C SER A 200 8.52 -3.89 -6.03
N THR A 201 9.00 -5.12 -6.15
CA THR A 201 8.19 -6.29 -6.53
C THR A 201 7.12 -6.63 -5.50
N ASP A 202 7.35 -6.37 -4.19
CA ASP A 202 6.32 -6.57 -3.16
C ASP A 202 5.15 -5.60 -3.37
N LEU A 203 5.43 -4.37 -3.81
CA LEU A 203 4.43 -3.33 -4.08
C LEU A 203 3.63 -3.65 -5.35
N GLU A 204 4.33 -4.07 -6.41
CA GLU A 204 3.72 -4.47 -7.67
C GLU A 204 2.71 -5.60 -7.45
N TYR A 205 3.15 -6.70 -6.81
CA TYR A 205 2.23 -7.80 -6.49
C TYR A 205 1.19 -7.43 -5.46
N GLY A 206 1.46 -6.48 -4.57
CA GLY A 206 0.45 -5.88 -3.72
C GLY A 206 -0.69 -5.29 -4.54
N ARG A 207 -0.39 -4.49 -5.57
CA ARG A 207 -1.41 -3.93 -6.48
C ARG A 207 -2.20 -5.00 -7.21
N ILE A 208 -1.52 -5.98 -7.81
CA ILE A 208 -2.16 -7.11 -8.51
C ILE A 208 -3.14 -7.84 -7.57
N ILE A 209 -2.73 -8.08 -6.32
CA ILE A 209 -3.58 -8.69 -5.31
C ILE A 209 -4.75 -7.77 -4.94
N GLY A 210 -4.53 -6.47 -4.81
CA GLY A 210 -5.58 -5.49 -4.50
C GLY A 210 -6.68 -5.48 -5.56
N ASP A 211 -6.32 -5.41 -6.84
CA ASP A 211 -7.26 -5.48 -7.95
C ASP A 211 -7.99 -6.83 -8.00
N TRP A 212 -7.25 -7.94 -7.84
CA TRP A 212 -7.81 -9.29 -7.78
C TRP A 212 -8.82 -9.49 -6.66
N LEU A 213 -8.57 -8.91 -5.47
CA LEU A 213 -9.51 -8.90 -4.36
C LEU A 213 -10.72 -8.01 -4.66
N GLY A 214 -10.50 -6.85 -5.30
CA GLY A 214 -11.54 -5.92 -5.72
C GLY A 214 -12.56 -6.58 -6.66
N GLU A 215 -12.10 -7.32 -7.66
CA GLU A 215 -12.94 -8.09 -8.59
C GLU A 215 -13.82 -9.14 -7.87
N ARG A 216 -13.38 -9.61 -6.70
CA ARG A 216 -14.05 -10.64 -5.89
C ARG A 216 -14.85 -10.07 -4.72
N THR A 217 -14.94 -8.76 -4.64
CA THR A 217 -15.67 -8.06 -3.58
C THR A 217 -17.17 -7.95 -3.91
N ARG A 218 -18.03 -8.28 -2.94
CA ARG A 218 -19.48 -8.18 -3.06
C ARG A 218 -19.94 -6.76 -2.75
N LEU A 219 -20.24 -5.97 -3.78
CA LEU A 219 -20.63 -4.57 -3.64
C LEU A 219 -22.12 -4.32 -3.43
N ARG A 220 -22.98 -5.34 -3.52
CA ARG A 220 -24.45 -5.16 -3.52
C ARG A 220 -24.93 -4.42 -2.27
N GLY A 221 -24.65 -4.92 -1.08
CA GLY A 221 -25.07 -4.29 0.17
C GLY A 221 -24.50 -2.88 0.37
N LEU A 222 -23.29 -2.63 -0.12
CA LEU A 222 -22.66 -1.32 -0.08
C LEU A 222 -23.40 -0.29 -0.94
N LYS A 223 -23.81 -0.65 -2.17
CA LYS A 223 -24.57 0.24 -3.06
C LYS A 223 -25.91 0.64 -2.45
N GLU A 224 -26.59 -0.31 -1.79
CA GLU A 224 -27.85 -0.06 -1.07
C GLU A 224 -27.63 0.94 0.09
N THR A 225 -26.62 0.74 0.93
CA THR A 225 -26.25 1.64 2.03
C THR A 225 -25.93 3.06 1.54
N ILE A 226 -25.22 3.21 0.43
CA ILE A 226 -24.87 4.53 -0.14
C ILE A 226 -26.14 5.27 -0.59
N VAL A 227 -27.09 4.59 -1.25
CA VAL A 227 -28.35 5.20 -1.68
C VAL A 227 -29.13 5.73 -0.49
N GLU A 228 -29.27 4.95 0.59
CA GLU A 228 -29.96 5.37 1.81
C GLU A 228 -29.30 6.58 2.49
N GLN A 229 -27.96 6.57 2.60
CA GLN A 229 -27.21 7.67 3.20
C GLN A 229 -27.27 8.94 2.36
N THR A 230 -27.17 8.82 1.04
CA THR A 230 -27.28 9.95 0.12
C THR A 230 -28.67 10.61 0.20
N GLN A 231 -29.74 9.82 0.29
CA GLN A 231 -31.10 10.32 0.48
C GLN A 231 -31.28 11.01 1.85
N THR A 232 -30.65 10.47 2.89
CA THR A 232 -30.68 11.05 4.23
C THR A 232 -29.94 12.41 4.28
N ILE A 233 -28.82 12.52 3.58
CA ILE A 233 -28.03 13.77 3.46
C ILE A 233 -28.83 14.80 2.66
N ALA A 234 -29.37 14.43 1.50
CA ALA A 234 -30.22 15.30 0.69
C ALA A 234 -31.44 15.82 1.45
N GLY A 235 -32.07 14.97 2.27
CA GLY A 235 -33.19 15.37 3.14
C GLY A 235 -32.80 16.34 4.27
N LYS A 236 -31.53 16.39 4.69
CA LYS A 236 -31.03 17.33 5.71
C LYS A 236 -30.57 18.67 5.13
N PHE A 237 -30.24 18.75 3.85
CA PHE A 237 -29.75 19.97 3.18
C PHE A 237 -30.84 20.90 2.66
N ILE A 238 -32.12 20.61 2.88
CA ILE A 238 -33.22 21.54 2.58
C ILE A 238 -33.44 22.46 3.77
N LYS A 239 -32.45 23.26 4.16
CA LYS A 239 -32.59 24.52 4.91
C LYS A 239 -31.51 25.49 4.43
N PRO A 240 -31.90 26.74 4.04
CA PRO A 240 -30.96 27.70 3.47
C PRO A 240 -30.18 28.45 4.53
N ASN A 241 -28.95 28.82 4.15
CA ASN A 241 -28.09 29.85 4.69
C ASN A 241 -27.21 29.55 5.92
N THR A 242 -25.91 29.43 5.65
CA THR A 242 -24.91 30.49 5.95
C THR A 242 -23.54 30.03 5.46
N LEU A 243 -22.96 30.78 4.50
CA LEU A 243 -21.58 30.62 4.03
C LEU A 243 -20.60 31.29 5.03
N PRO A 244 -19.50 30.66 5.42
CA PRO A 244 -18.42 31.34 6.14
C PRO A 244 -17.47 32.06 5.18
N ASN A 245 -16.90 33.15 5.66
CA ASN A 245 -16.10 34.15 4.97
C ASN A 245 -14.71 33.63 4.52
N PRO A 246 -14.22 33.92 3.29
CA PRO A 246 -13.03 33.32 2.72
C PRO A 246 -11.78 34.20 2.86
N THR A 247 -11.15 34.30 4.01
CA THR A 247 -9.93 35.12 4.15
C THR A 247 -8.74 34.53 4.93
N GLN A 248 -8.76 33.28 5.28
CA GLN A 248 -7.58 32.62 5.90
C GLN A 248 -7.09 31.34 5.23
N ALA A 249 -7.77 30.84 4.21
CA ALA A 249 -7.41 29.57 3.54
C ALA A 249 -6.34 29.71 2.43
N GLY A 250 -6.00 30.91 2.00
CA GLY A 250 -5.20 31.13 0.79
C GLY A 250 -3.70 30.88 0.94
N GLN A 251 -3.12 31.10 2.12
CA GLN A 251 -1.65 31.02 2.30
C GLN A 251 -1.14 29.59 2.61
N ASP A 252 -1.96 28.77 3.26
CA ASP A 252 -1.63 27.36 3.49
C ASP A 252 -1.81 26.50 2.22
N GLU A 253 -2.69 26.92 1.32
CA GLU A 253 -2.98 26.22 0.08
C GLU A 253 -1.85 26.33 -0.94
N ASP A 254 -1.16 27.48 -1.05
CA ASP A 254 -0.03 27.65 -1.96
C ASP A 254 1.21 26.83 -1.54
N ALA A 255 1.51 26.75 -0.25
CA ALA A 255 2.59 25.90 0.27
C ALA A 255 2.27 24.41 0.07
N ARG A 256 1.00 24.03 0.24
CA ARG A 256 0.48 22.69 0.00
C ARG A 256 0.52 22.31 -1.48
N LEU A 257 0.14 23.21 -2.38
CA LEU A 257 0.19 23.03 -3.83
C LEU A 257 1.63 22.91 -4.36
N LEU A 258 2.59 23.62 -3.76
CA LEU A 258 4.01 23.51 -4.10
C LEU A 258 4.56 22.12 -3.72
N LYS A 259 4.25 21.63 -2.52
CA LYS A 259 4.61 20.26 -2.08
C LYS A 259 3.98 19.19 -2.97
N ILE A 260 2.72 19.36 -3.37
CA ILE A 260 2.02 18.45 -4.28
C ILE A 260 2.67 18.45 -5.68
N ARG A 261 3.14 19.61 -6.18
CA ARG A 261 3.85 19.69 -7.47
C ARG A 261 5.22 19.01 -7.43
N GLN A 262 5.98 19.19 -6.36
CA GLN A 262 7.25 18.48 -6.17
C GLN A 262 7.05 16.98 -6.07
N TYR A 263 6.03 16.55 -5.34
CA TYR A 263 5.65 15.15 -5.20
C TYR A 263 5.18 14.53 -6.53
N LYS A 264 4.38 15.26 -7.34
CA LYS A 264 3.96 14.81 -8.68
C LYS A 264 5.14 14.62 -9.64
N ALA A 265 6.18 15.46 -9.57
CA ALA A 265 7.38 15.27 -10.38
C ALA A 265 8.11 13.97 -9.99
N THR A 266 8.31 13.71 -8.70
CA THR A 266 8.94 12.47 -8.20
C THR A 266 8.12 11.24 -8.54
N MET A 267 6.78 11.33 -8.50
CA MET A 267 5.88 10.23 -8.89
C MET A 267 5.84 9.99 -10.40
N GLN A 268 6.05 11.02 -11.21
CA GLN A 268 6.18 10.88 -12.66
C GLN A 268 7.45 10.09 -13.01
N ASP A 269 8.59 10.43 -12.38
CA ASP A 269 9.85 9.71 -12.55
C ASP A 269 9.73 8.24 -12.11
N TYR A 270 9.01 7.99 -11.00
CA TYR A 270 8.72 6.66 -10.49
C TYR A 270 7.81 5.86 -11.43
N LYS A 271 6.79 6.50 -12.03
CA LYS A 271 5.90 5.86 -12.99
C LYS A 271 6.64 5.51 -14.29
N GLU A 272 7.47 6.41 -14.82
CA GLU A 272 8.28 6.16 -16.00
C GLU A 272 9.26 5.01 -15.78
N TYR A 273 9.90 4.94 -14.61
CA TYR A 273 10.74 3.81 -14.21
C TYR A 273 9.99 2.47 -14.24
N TRP A 274 8.72 2.45 -13.80
CA TRP A 274 7.91 1.23 -13.78
C TRP A 274 7.35 0.87 -15.14
N ASP A 275 6.88 1.84 -15.91
CA ASP A 275 6.36 1.61 -17.26
C ASP A 275 7.45 1.05 -18.19
N ASP A 276 8.69 1.53 -18.07
CA ASP A 276 9.84 1.00 -18.80
C ASP A 276 10.16 -0.45 -18.40
N ARG A 277 10.09 -0.79 -17.12
CA ARG A 277 10.39 -2.13 -16.62
C ARG A 277 9.30 -3.16 -16.98
N ILE A 278 8.03 -2.75 -16.95
CA ILE A 278 6.91 -3.58 -17.41
C ILE A 278 7.03 -3.87 -18.90
N ASN A 279 7.45 -2.89 -19.70
CA ASN A 279 7.62 -3.06 -21.13
C ASN A 279 8.84 -3.94 -21.48
N GLN A 280 9.92 -3.90 -20.71
CA GLN A 280 11.10 -4.77 -20.87
C GLN A 280 10.80 -6.24 -20.56
N ASN A 281 9.86 -6.52 -19.63
CA ASN A 281 9.47 -7.89 -19.28
C ASN A 281 8.39 -8.49 -20.22
N ARG A 282 7.88 -7.70 -21.18
CA ARG A 282 6.92 -8.15 -22.21
C ARG A 282 7.56 -8.44 -23.58
N SER A 283 8.84 -8.14 -23.72
CA SER A 283 9.67 -8.47 -24.91
C SER A 283 10.52 -9.71 -24.66
#